data_4dc16a4229202f52f74ef629a05ecf46
#
_entry.id   4dc16a4229202f52f74ef629a05ecf46
#
_cell.length_a   1.000
_cell.length_b   1.000
_cell.length_c   1.000
_cell.angle_alpha   90.00
_cell.angle_beta   90.00
_cell.angle_gamma   90.00
#
_symmetry.space_group_name_H-M   'P 1'
#
loop_
_entity.id
_entity.type
_entity.pdbx_description
1 polymer ?
#
loop_
_entity_poly.entity_id
_entity_poly.type
_entity_poly.pdbx_seq_one_letter_code
_entity_poly.pdbx_strand_id
1 'polypeptide(L)'
;KIGLAHLNSETGLKTDNLSSQLSQHYSFQTVDLSSPINADIDVYLVSGAVDSLDSLVMDNLIAIMDSGKKIFLTQSGILTDIKTQQANPIDSDIFSFLKDHGIILKQNLVLDGKSSKVQVQERRGIFMMNRPMDYPFFPIIQSFNKDEIVVSDLEQVLPFFPSEIQIDTASIDRVAGVIELFKSSSNSGLMEGNYILSPDPQQ
;
A
#
# COMPACT_ATOMS: atom_id res chain seq x y z
N LYS A 1 11.83 18.40 6.19
CA LYS A 1 10.39 18.74 6.14
C LYS A 1 9.64 17.66 5.38
N ILE A 2 8.47 17.24 5.87
CA ILE A 2 7.67 16.16 5.29
C ILE A 2 6.39 16.73 4.68
N GLY A 3 6.08 16.34 3.44
CA GLY A 3 4.84 16.62 2.74
C GLY A 3 3.95 15.38 2.65
N LEU A 4 2.68 15.49 3.01
CA LEU A 4 1.68 14.46 2.78
C LEU A 4 0.86 14.83 1.54
N ALA A 5 0.85 13.98 0.54
CA ALA A 5 0.07 14.13 -0.67
C ALA A 5 -0.91 12.97 -0.84
N HIS A 6 -2.11 13.29 -1.28
CA HIS A 6 -3.12 12.32 -1.67
C HIS A 6 -3.32 12.38 -3.18
N LEU A 7 -3.18 11.25 -3.87
CA LEU A 7 -3.35 11.21 -5.33
C LEU A 7 -4.82 11.31 -5.74
N ASN A 8 -5.73 10.75 -4.92
CA ASN A 8 -7.18 10.92 -5.09
C ASN A 8 -7.78 11.41 -3.78
N SER A 9 -8.38 12.57 -3.79
CA SER A 9 -8.90 13.27 -2.61
C SER A 9 -10.07 12.56 -1.90
N GLU A 10 -10.78 11.67 -2.58
CA GLU A 10 -12.02 11.07 -2.07
C GLU A 10 -11.85 9.74 -1.32
N THR A 11 -10.71 9.10 -1.39
CA THR A 11 -10.49 7.77 -0.79
C THR A 11 -10.10 7.78 0.68
N GLY A 12 -10.20 8.92 1.34
CA GLY A 12 -10.32 9.01 2.78
C GLY A 12 -9.36 8.14 3.61
N LEU A 13 -8.11 7.96 3.19
CA LEU A 13 -7.08 7.43 4.08
C LEU A 13 -7.02 8.34 5.30
N LYS A 14 -7.49 7.85 6.43
CA LYS A 14 -7.43 8.58 7.70
C LYS A 14 -5.98 8.66 8.14
N THR A 15 -5.31 9.72 7.71
CA THR A 15 -3.91 9.98 8.04
C THR A 15 -3.74 10.82 9.30
N ASP A 16 -4.83 11.12 10.02
CA ASP A 16 -4.82 11.99 11.20
C ASP A 16 -3.84 11.49 12.28
N ASN A 17 -3.83 10.18 12.55
CA ASN A 17 -2.91 9.60 13.52
C ASN A 17 -1.45 9.71 13.04
N LEU A 18 -1.18 9.41 11.76
CA LEU A 18 0.14 9.52 11.18
C LEU A 18 0.63 10.96 11.21
N SER A 19 -0.21 11.90 10.78
CA SER A 19 0.08 13.33 10.79
C SER A 19 0.36 13.84 12.20
N SER A 20 -0.44 13.41 13.17
CA SER A 20 -0.27 13.78 14.58
C SER A 20 1.04 13.26 15.18
N GLN A 21 1.43 12.03 14.86
CA GLN A 21 2.69 11.44 15.31
C GLN A 21 3.91 12.10 14.65
N LEU A 22 3.87 12.28 13.33
CA LEU A 22 4.99 12.87 12.60
C LEU A 22 5.21 14.33 12.94
N SER A 23 4.15 15.11 13.18
CA SER A 23 4.25 16.53 13.53
C SER A 23 4.89 16.77 14.90
N GLN A 24 5.00 15.76 15.77
CA GLN A 24 5.72 15.86 17.04
C GLN A 24 7.24 15.98 16.85
N HIS A 25 7.77 15.44 15.76
CA HIS A 25 9.22 15.33 15.53
C HIS A 25 9.68 16.04 14.27
N TYR A 26 8.77 16.25 13.30
CA TYR A 26 9.10 16.80 12.00
C TYR A 26 8.19 17.97 11.63
N SER A 27 8.71 18.89 10.83
CA SER A 27 7.89 19.88 10.14
C SER A 27 7.06 19.17 9.07
N PHE A 28 5.72 19.14 9.25
CA PHE A 28 4.78 18.38 8.46
C PHE A 28 3.73 19.29 7.81
N GLN A 29 3.39 19.04 6.55
CA GLN A 29 2.33 19.78 5.86
C GLN A 29 1.62 18.90 4.83
N THR A 30 0.35 19.19 4.57
CA THR A 30 -0.38 18.62 3.43
C THR A 30 0.03 19.33 2.14
N VAL A 31 0.19 18.56 1.08
CA VAL A 31 0.62 19.00 -0.24
C VAL A 31 -0.42 18.61 -1.29
N ASP A 32 -0.77 19.55 -2.13
CA ASP A 32 -1.55 19.31 -3.34
C ASP A 32 -0.60 19.16 -4.53
N LEU A 33 -0.54 17.96 -5.12
CA LEU A 33 0.31 17.68 -6.28
C LEU A 33 -0.27 18.25 -7.59
N SER A 34 -1.47 18.81 -7.60
CA SER A 34 -1.97 19.60 -8.73
C SER A 34 -1.43 21.05 -8.75
N SER A 35 -0.64 21.40 -7.74
CA SER A 35 -0.01 22.72 -7.58
C SER A 35 1.51 22.62 -7.73
N PRO A 36 2.22 23.74 -7.97
CA PRO A 36 3.68 23.73 -8.09
C PRO A 36 4.38 23.13 -6.85
N ILE A 37 5.42 22.34 -7.08
CA ILE A 37 6.15 21.63 -6.04
C ILE A 37 6.85 22.62 -5.09
N ASN A 38 6.67 22.42 -3.78
CA ASN A 38 7.37 23.18 -2.77
C ASN A 38 8.82 22.72 -2.64
N ALA A 39 9.77 23.61 -2.88
CA ALA A 39 11.20 23.34 -2.82
C ALA A 39 11.69 22.92 -1.40
N ASP A 40 11.00 23.35 -0.35
CA ASP A 40 11.40 23.13 1.05
C ASP A 40 11.04 21.76 1.62
N ILE A 41 10.38 20.89 0.84
CA ILE A 41 10.02 19.55 1.26
C ILE A 41 11.13 18.59 0.86
N ASP A 42 11.58 17.75 1.79
CA ASP A 42 12.64 16.76 1.58
C ASP A 42 12.08 15.36 1.27
N VAL A 43 10.95 15.02 1.92
CA VAL A 43 10.30 13.71 1.82
C VAL A 43 8.82 13.90 1.56
N TYR A 44 8.31 13.17 0.57
CA TYR A 44 6.88 13.12 0.26
C TYR A 44 6.32 11.75 0.69
N LEU A 45 5.27 11.79 1.52
CA LEU A 45 4.42 10.64 1.79
C LEU A 45 3.24 10.72 0.84
N VAL A 46 3.16 9.80 -0.09
CA VAL A 46 2.15 9.81 -1.16
C VAL A 46 1.20 8.65 -0.94
N SER A 47 -0.08 8.95 -0.74
CA SER A 47 -1.11 7.91 -0.71
C SER A 47 -1.47 7.51 -2.15
N GLY A 48 -1.72 6.20 -2.34
CA GLY A 48 -1.92 5.62 -3.66
C GLY A 48 -3.12 6.14 -4.43
N ALA A 49 -3.04 6.01 -5.73
CA ALA A 49 -4.12 6.28 -6.66
C ALA A 49 -5.16 5.16 -6.65
N VAL A 50 -6.42 5.50 -6.84
CA VAL A 50 -7.54 4.56 -7.04
C VAL A 50 -8.19 4.73 -8.40
N ASP A 51 -7.80 5.77 -9.15
CA ASP A 51 -8.32 6.14 -10.47
C ASP A 51 -7.22 6.81 -11.29
N SER A 52 -7.52 7.19 -12.53
CA SER A 52 -6.62 7.96 -13.39
C SER A 52 -6.17 9.26 -12.72
N LEU A 53 -4.95 9.67 -13.01
CA LEU A 53 -4.33 10.87 -12.47
C LEU A 53 -4.25 11.97 -13.55
N ASP A 54 -4.40 13.21 -13.10
CA ASP A 54 -4.14 14.37 -13.98
C ASP A 54 -2.66 14.38 -14.40
N SER A 55 -2.42 14.81 -15.66
CA SER A 55 -1.06 14.89 -16.19
C SER A 55 -0.13 15.76 -15.33
N LEU A 56 -0.65 16.85 -14.75
CA LEU A 56 0.12 17.71 -13.87
C LEU A 56 0.56 17.01 -12.57
N VAL A 57 -0.27 16.14 -12.02
CA VAL A 57 0.07 15.31 -10.85
C VAL A 57 1.20 14.35 -11.19
N MET A 58 1.13 13.71 -12.36
CA MET A 58 2.18 12.80 -12.85
C MET A 58 3.48 13.55 -13.11
N ASP A 59 3.43 14.70 -13.79
CA ASP A 59 4.59 15.54 -14.06
C ASP A 59 5.26 16.00 -12.75
N ASN A 60 4.47 16.34 -11.76
CA ASN A 60 4.99 16.73 -10.44
C ASN A 60 5.62 15.55 -9.68
N LEU A 61 5.07 14.33 -9.75
CA LEU A 61 5.71 13.14 -9.18
C LEU A 61 7.08 12.87 -9.81
N ILE A 62 7.17 12.96 -11.14
CA ILE A 62 8.44 12.80 -11.88
C ILE A 62 9.42 13.90 -11.45
N ALA A 63 9.00 15.15 -11.41
CA ALA A 63 9.84 16.28 -11.03
C ALA A 63 10.35 16.17 -9.58
N ILE A 64 9.54 15.64 -8.64
CA ILE A 64 9.97 15.35 -7.27
C ILE A 64 11.12 14.34 -7.28
N MET A 65 11.02 13.25 -8.02
CA MET A 65 12.06 12.24 -8.14
C MET A 65 13.31 12.80 -8.79
N ASP A 66 13.18 13.50 -9.90
CA ASP A 66 14.30 14.10 -10.65
C ASP A 66 15.07 15.14 -9.82
N SER A 67 14.38 15.80 -8.89
CA SER A 67 15.01 16.74 -7.94
C SER A 67 15.78 16.03 -6.81
N GLY A 68 15.81 14.70 -6.78
CA GLY A 68 16.49 13.89 -5.75
C GLY A 68 15.78 13.82 -4.40
N LYS A 69 14.55 14.30 -4.31
CA LYS A 69 13.70 14.20 -3.12
C LYS A 69 13.22 12.76 -2.93
N LYS A 70 12.80 12.43 -1.72
CA LYS A 70 12.37 11.07 -1.37
C LYS A 70 10.86 10.94 -1.44
N ILE A 71 10.39 9.85 -2.03
CA ILE A 71 8.96 9.50 -2.06
C ILE A 71 8.76 8.20 -1.31
N PHE A 72 7.84 8.20 -0.35
CA PHE A 72 7.26 7.01 0.24
C PHE A 72 5.85 6.86 -0.33
N LEU A 73 5.69 5.94 -1.27
CA LEU A 73 4.41 5.68 -1.93
C LEU A 73 3.75 4.45 -1.33
N THR A 74 2.46 4.59 -0.95
CA THR A 74 1.60 3.47 -0.59
C THR A 74 0.62 3.22 -1.72
N GLN A 75 0.72 2.06 -2.40
CA GLN A 75 -0.14 1.71 -3.52
C GLN A 75 -0.58 0.26 -3.42
N SER A 76 -1.86 0.00 -3.68
CA SER A 76 -2.39 -1.34 -3.93
C SER A 76 -2.75 -1.51 -5.40
N GLY A 77 -2.77 -2.74 -5.89
CA GLY A 77 -3.31 -3.08 -7.22
C GLY A 77 -4.83 -3.23 -7.23
N ILE A 78 -5.43 -3.39 -6.04
CA ILE A 78 -6.85 -3.70 -5.86
C ILE A 78 -7.48 -2.71 -4.90
N LEU A 79 -8.59 -2.11 -5.30
CA LEU A 79 -9.44 -1.34 -4.41
C LEU A 79 -10.40 -2.29 -3.69
N THR A 80 -10.35 -2.30 -2.35
CA THR A 80 -11.14 -3.21 -1.53
C THR A 80 -12.11 -2.44 -0.64
N ASP A 81 -13.34 -2.94 -0.54
CA ASP A 81 -14.34 -2.48 0.43
C ASP A 81 -14.77 -3.65 1.32
N ILE A 82 -14.31 -3.64 2.55
CA ILE A 82 -14.62 -4.68 3.54
C ILE A 82 -16.12 -4.72 3.88
N LYS A 83 -16.80 -3.58 3.84
CA LYS A 83 -18.22 -3.49 4.22
C LYS A 83 -19.12 -4.18 3.21
N THR A 84 -18.82 -3.99 1.93
CA THR A 84 -19.54 -4.62 0.82
C THR A 84 -18.92 -5.93 0.39
N GLN A 85 -17.75 -6.29 0.92
CA GLN A 85 -16.93 -7.46 0.54
C GLN A 85 -16.58 -7.47 -0.96
N GLN A 86 -16.47 -6.28 -1.55
CA GLN A 86 -16.13 -6.10 -2.95
C GLN A 86 -14.65 -5.73 -3.10
N ALA A 87 -14.08 -6.18 -4.20
CA ALA A 87 -12.74 -5.80 -4.60
C ALA A 87 -12.66 -5.68 -6.14
N ASN A 88 -12.04 -4.61 -6.60
CA ASN A 88 -11.91 -4.30 -8.01
C ASN A 88 -10.47 -3.92 -8.34
N PRO A 89 -9.95 -4.33 -9.50
CA PRO A 89 -8.66 -3.82 -9.98
C PRO A 89 -8.71 -2.30 -10.12
N ILE A 90 -7.61 -1.67 -9.70
CA ILE A 90 -7.43 -0.23 -9.87
C ILE A 90 -6.93 0.03 -11.29
N ASP A 91 -7.54 0.98 -11.99
CA ASP A 91 -7.08 1.47 -13.30
C ASP A 91 -6.50 2.88 -13.12
N SER A 92 -5.17 3.00 -13.21
CA SER A 92 -4.47 4.26 -12.98
C SER A 92 -3.13 4.30 -13.68
N ASP A 93 -2.73 5.51 -14.11
CA ASP A 93 -1.44 5.78 -14.74
C ASP A 93 -0.25 5.53 -13.80
N ILE A 94 -0.49 5.43 -12.49
CA ILE A 94 0.53 5.15 -11.48
C ILE A 94 1.25 3.81 -11.73
N PHE A 95 0.57 2.82 -12.33
CA PHE A 95 1.18 1.54 -12.65
C PHE A 95 2.24 1.66 -13.76
N SER A 96 1.98 2.52 -14.77
CA SER A 96 2.95 2.83 -15.81
C SER A 96 4.16 3.57 -15.22
N PHE A 97 3.90 4.55 -14.36
CA PHE A 97 4.94 5.28 -13.63
C PHE A 97 5.83 4.33 -12.82
N LEU A 98 5.26 3.41 -12.05
CA LEU A 98 6.02 2.42 -11.27
C LEU A 98 6.84 1.51 -12.17
N LYS A 99 6.26 1.05 -13.29
CA LYS A 99 6.94 0.20 -14.26
C LYS A 99 8.13 0.89 -14.90
N ASP A 100 8.03 2.17 -15.23
CA ASP A 100 9.14 2.96 -15.79
C ASP A 100 10.31 3.09 -14.80
N HIS A 101 10.02 2.88 -13.50
CA HIS A 101 10.99 2.83 -12.43
C HIS A 101 11.37 1.40 -11.98
N GLY A 102 11.08 0.38 -12.82
CA GLY A 102 11.48 -1.00 -12.58
C GLY A 102 10.59 -1.77 -11.59
N ILE A 103 9.42 -1.25 -11.23
CA ILE A 103 8.49 -1.86 -10.28
C ILE A 103 7.20 -2.23 -10.99
N ILE A 104 6.86 -3.52 -11.02
CA ILE A 104 5.58 -4.00 -11.53
C ILE A 104 4.70 -4.35 -10.34
N LEU A 105 3.72 -3.50 -10.06
CA LEU A 105 2.68 -3.78 -9.07
C LEU A 105 1.52 -4.51 -9.76
N LYS A 106 1.21 -5.71 -9.28
CA LYS A 106 0.16 -6.57 -9.86
C LYS A 106 -1.22 -6.20 -9.34
N GLN A 107 -2.22 -6.40 -10.19
CA GLN A 107 -3.63 -6.29 -9.83
C GLN A 107 -4.12 -7.64 -9.27
N ASN A 108 -3.58 -8.01 -8.12
CA ASN A 108 -3.93 -9.23 -7.38
C ASN A 108 -3.85 -8.97 -5.88
N LEU A 109 -4.29 -9.94 -5.09
CA LEU A 109 -4.18 -9.91 -3.63
C LEU A 109 -3.27 -11.03 -3.17
N VAL A 110 -2.34 -10.68 -2.28
CA VAL A 110 -1.49 -11.66 -1.59
C VAL A 110 -2.24 -12.16 -0.37
N LEU A 111 -2.37 -13.48 -0.27
CA LEU A 111 -2.91 -14.20 0.88
C LEU A 111 -1.78 -14.90 1.60
N ASP A 112 -1.82 -14.92 2.93
CA ASP A 112 -0.79 -15.62 3.71
C ASP A 112 -1.44 -16.48 4.79
N GLY A 113 -0.99 -17.71 4.94
CA GLY A 113 -1.43 -18.60 6.00
C GLY A 113 -1.06 -18.09 7.40
N LYS A 114 -0.04 -17.22 7.49
CA LYS A 114 0.29 -16.47 8.69
C LYS A 114 -0.39 -15.11 8.65
N SER A 115 -1.60 -15.04 9.18
CA SER A 115 -2.45 -13.86 9.06
C SER A 115 -3.07 -13.42 10.39
N SER A 116 -3.53 -12.20 10.43
CA SER A 116 -4.29 -11.67 11.55
C SER A 116 -5.72 -12.22 11.55
N LYS A 117 -6.39 -12.09 12.70
CA LYS A 117 -7.77 -12.57 12.88
C LYS A 117 -8.75 -11.41 12.77
N VAL A 118 -9.88 -11.69 12.11
CA VAL A 118 -11.04 -10.82 12.12
C VAL A 118 -12.16 -11.42 12.97
N GLN A 119 -13.02 -10.57 13.52
CA GLN A 119 -14.19 -11.02 14.28
C GLN A 119 -15.35 -11.21 13.32
N VAL A 120 -15.83 -12.44 13.21
CA VAL A 120 -17.02 -12.78 12.41
C VAL A 120 -18.20 -13.02 13.33
N GLN A 121 -19.33 -12.40 13.01
CA GLN A 121 -20.58 -12.64 13.76
C GLN A 121 -21.25 -13.91 13.23
N GLU A 122 -21.41 -14.89 14.10
CA GLU A 122 -22.10 -16.13 13.83
C GLU A 122 -23.40 -16.18 14.63
N ARG A 123 -24.52 -16.49 13.95
CA ARG A 123 -25.81 -16.67 14.62
C ARG A 123 -25.99 -18.13 14.99
N ARG A 124 -26.09 -18.40 16.30
CA ARG A 124 -26.45 -19.72 16.84
C ARG A 124 -27.80 -19.66 17.54
N GLY A 125 -28.86 -20.02 16.82
CA GLY A 125 -30.22 -19.90 17.29
C GLY A 125 -30.60 -18.44 17.49
N ILE A 126 -30.92 -18.04 18.74
CA ILE A 126 -31.25 -16.65 19.12
C ILE A 126 -30.04 -15.81 19.54
N PHE A 127 -28.86 -16.42 19.66
CA PHE A 127 -27.67 -15.75 20.12
C PHE A 127 -26.75 -15.33 18.94
N MET A 128 -26.20 -14.12 19.05
CA MET A 128 -25.13 -13.64 18.18
C MET A 128 -23.80 -13.80 18.92
N MET A 129 -22.87 -14.51 18.33
CA MET A 129 -21.55 -14.76 18.91
C MET A 129 -20.47 -14.22 17.97
N ASN A 130 -19.45 -13.59 18.54
CA ASN A 130 -18.26 -13.21 17.79
C ASN A 130 -17.26 -14.36 17.81
N ARG A 131 -16.83 -14.79 16.64
CA ARG A 131 -15.82 -15.83 16.47
C ARG A 131 -14.58 -15.23 15.78
N PRO A 132 -13.40 -15.33 16.36
CA PRO A 132 -12.18 -14.95 15.65
C PRO A 132 -11.87 -15.98 14.56
N MET A 133 -11.65 -15.50 13.33
CA MET A 133 -11.23 -16.30 12.18
C MET A 133 -9.95 -15.72 11.59
N ASP A 134 -9.03 -16.60 11.16
CA ASP A 134 -7.85 -16.19 10.41
C ASP A 134 -8.28 -15.56 9.09
N TYR A 135 -7.66 -14.42 8.75
CA TYR A 135 -8.03 -13.67 7.57
C TYR A 135 -6.81 -13.47 6.67
N PRO A 136 -6.61 -14.34 5.68
CA PRO A 136 -5.38 -14.39 4.88
C PRO A 136 -5.00 -13.10 4.18
N PHE A 137 -5.93 -12.19 3.96
CA PHE A 137 -5.71 -10.88 3.34
C PHE A 137 -5.00 -9.87 4.27
N PHE A 138 -4.78 -10.24 5.55
CA PHE A 138 -4.04 -9.43 6.53
C PHE A 138 -2.80 -10.21 6.99
N PRO A 139 -1.80 -10.38 6.10
CA PRO A 139 -0.59 -11.13 6.43
C PRO A 139 0.18 -10.49 7.58
N ILE A 140 0.74 -11.33 8.45
CA ILE A 140 1.68 -10.92 9.49
C ILE A 140 3.09 -11.12 8.95
N ILE A 141 3.70 -10.04 8.51
CA ILE A 141 5.07 -10.05 8.00
C ILE A 141 6.05 -9.95 9.18
N GLN A 142 6.96 -10.91 9.27
CA GLN A 142 8.03 -10.94 10.29
C GLN A 142 9.41 -11.26 9.67
N SER A 143 9.48 -11.37 8.35
CA SER A 143 10.73 -11.59 7.63
C SER A 143 11.20 -10.28 7.02
N PHE A 144 12.20 -9.67 7.63
CA PHE A 144 12.78 -8.38 7.23
C PHE A 144 14.22 -8.55 6.77
N ASN A 145 14.63 -7.67 5.86
CA ASN A 145 16.03 -7.52 5.49
C ASN A 145 16.78 -6.84 6.65
N LYS A 146 17.59 -7.62 7.37
CA LYS A 146 18.29 -7.14 8.57
C LYS A 146 19.47 -6.21 8.27
N ASP A 147 19.91 -6.17 7.02
CA ASP A 147 20.98 -5.27 6.58
C ASP A 147 20.46 -3.85 6.33
N GLU A 148 19.12 -3.70 6.26
CA GLU A 148 18.47 -2.42 6.02
C GLU A 148 17.95 -1.80 7.31
N ILE A 149 18.56 -0.69 7.72
CA ILE A 149 18.26 0.02 8.98
C ILE A 149 16.79 0.43 9.10
N VAL A 150 16.11 0.68 7.97
CA VAL A 150 14.71 1.12 7.92
C VAL A 150 13.75 0.07 8.48
N VAL A 151 14.12 -1.21 8.41
CA VAL A 151 13.27 -2.34 8.83
C VAL A 151 13.95 -3.27 9.83
N SER A 152 15.23 -3.07 10.15
CA SER A 152 16.03 -3.99 10.98
C SER A 152 15.44 -4.22 12.38
N ASP A 153 14.83 -3.17 12.94
CA ASP A 153 14.27 -3.18 14.30
C ASP A 153 12.76 -3.47 14.34
N LEU A 154 12.14 -3.70 13.17
CA LEU A 154 10.74 -4.05 13.14
C LEU A 154 10.51 -5.50 13.57
N GLU A 155 9.54 -5.70 14.46
CA GLU A 155 9.10 -7.04 14.88
C GLU A 155 8.09 -7.62 13.91
N GLN A 156 7.13 -6.79 13.47
CA GLN A 156 6.11 -7.20 12.50
C GLN A 156 5.48 -6.00 11.79
N VAL A 157 4.97 -6.26 10.58
CA VAL A 157 4.12 -5.35 9.81
C VAL A 157 2.87 -6.09 9.39
N LEU A 158 1.72 -5.41 9.46
CA LEU A 158 0.43 -5.92 8.99
C LEU A 158 -0.03 -5.10 7.77
N PRO A 159 0.32 -5.47 6.55
CA PRO A 159 -0.30 -4.88 5.38
C PRO A 159 -1.75 -5.38 5.23
N PHE A 160 -2.64 -4.47 4.85
CA PHE A 160 -4.03 -4.79 4.56
C PHE A 160 -4.22 -4.91 3.06
N PHE A 161 -4.69 -6.06 2.59
CA PHE A 161 -4.94 -6.34 1.17
C PHE A 161 -3.72 -6.01 0.28
N PRO A 162 -2.54 -6.55 0.59
CA PRO A 162 -1.35 -6.28 -0.21
C PRO A 162 -1.46 -6.91 -1.59
N SER A 163 -0.84 -6.25 -2.57
CA SER A 163 -0.66 -6.77 -3.91
C SER A 163 0.78 -7.22 -4.13
N GLU A 164 0.98 -8.13 -5.06
CA GLU A 164 2.29 -8.61 -5.43
C GLU A 164 3.11 -7.51 -6.13
N ILE A 165 4.36 -7.37 -5.72
CA ILE A 165 5.35 -6.52 -6.37
C ILE A 165 6.36 -7.42 -7.09
N GLN A 166 6.58 -7.17 -8.37
CA GLN A 166 7.62 -7.80 -9.16
C GLN A 166 8.65 -6.73 -9.58
N ILE A 167 9.90 -7.14 -9.70
CA ILE A 167 10.97 -6.28 -10.22
C ILE A 167 11.05 -6.49 -11.73
N ASP A 168 10.97 -5.41 -12.49
CA ASP A 168 11.20 -5.46 -13.94
C ASP A 168 12.71 -5.51 -14.22
N THR A 169 13.20 -6.72 -14.43
CA THR A 169 14.64 -6.95 -14.71
C THR A 169 15.08 -6.36 -16.04
N ALA A 170 14.16 -6.08 -16.96
CA ALA A 170 14.48 -5.43 -18.24
C ALA A 170 14.76 -3.93 -18.09
N SER A 171 14.22 -3.30 -17.05
CA SER A 171 14.41 -1.89 -16.73
C SER A 171 15.52 -1.62 -15.69
N ILE A 172 16.16 -2.68 -15.18
CA ILE A 172 17.14 -2.59 -14.08
C ILE A 172 18.35 -1.68 -14.42
N ASP A 173 18.75 -1.61 -15.69
CA ASP A 173 19.84 -0.73 -16.12
C ASP A 173 19.52 0.77 -16.00
N ARG A 174 18.25 1.12 -15.84
CA ARG A 174 17.76 2.50 -15.64
C ARG A 174 17.55 2.84 -14.18
N VAL A 175 17.52 1.84 -13.30
CA VAL A 175 17.24 1.98 -11.88
C VAL A 175 18.51 1.75 -11.08
N ALA A 176 18.83 2.65 -10.17
CA ALA A 176 20.06 2.62 -9.36
C ALA A 176 20.17 1.37 -8.46
N GLY A 177 19.07 0.65 -8.27
CA GLY A 177 18.98 -0.59 -7.54
C GLY A 177 17.60 -0.74 -6.86
N VAL A 178 17.19 -1.98 -6.66
CA VAL A 178 15.97 -2.32 -5.90
C VAL A 178 16.38 -3.15 -4.70
N ILE A 179 15.93 -2.75 -3.51
CA ILE A 179 16.21 -3.45 -2.27
C ILE A 179 14.87 -3.98 -1.73
N GLU A 180 14.78 -5.32 -1.59
CA GLU A 180 13.65 -5.95 -0.92
C GLU A 180 13.78 -5.73 0.60
N LEU A 181 12.80 -5.09 1.21
CA LEU A 181 12.80 -4.81 2.65
C LEU A 181 12.14 -5.95 3.46
N PHE A 182 11.07 -6.53 2.94
CA PHE A 182 10.35 -7.64 3.55
C PHE A 182 9.50 -8.37 2.51
N LYS A 183 9.08 -9.58 2.87
CA LYS A 183 8.23 -10.43 2.03
C LYS A 183 7.22 -11.22 2.85
N SER A 184 6.19 -11.73 2.17
CA SER A 184 5.24 -12.70 2.71
C SER A 184 5.92 -14.01 3.11
N SER A 185 5.22 -14.87 3.86
CA SER A 185 5.76 -16.17 4.27
C SER A 185 5.84 -17.15 3.09
N SER A 186 6.53 -18.27 3.29
CA SER A 186 6.57 -19.37 2.31
C SER A 186 5.21 -20.04 2.10
N ASN A 187 4.22 -19.77 2.97
CA ASN A 187 2.85 -20.28 2.88
C ASN A 187 1.91 -19.18 2.37
N SER A 188 2.37 -18.37 1.45
CA SER A 188 1.57 -17.33 0.78
C SER A 188 1.10 -17.79 -0.59
N GLY A 189 0.01 -17.21 -1.05
CA GLY A 189 -0.58 -17.43 -2.36
C GLY A 189 -1.15 -16.15 -2.95
N LEU A 190 -1.63 -16.22 -4.18
CA LEU A 190 -2.20 -15.08 -4.90
C LEU A 190 -3.66 -15.36 -5.23
N MET A 191 -4.49 -14.31 -5.14
CA MET A 191 -5.86 -14.31 -5.63
C MET A 191 -5.95 -13.34 -6.80
N GLU A 192 -6.40 -13.84 -7.95
CA GLU A 192 -6.54 -13.09 -9.19
C GLU A 192 -7.94 -13.23 -9.78
N GLY A 193 -8.42 -12.18 -10.41
CA GLY A 193 -9.66 -12.17 -11.17
C GLY A 193 -10.91 -12.08 -10.33
N ASN A 194 -11.38 -13.16 -9.74
CA ASN A 194 -12.58 -13.17 -8.91
C ASN A 194 -12.21 -13.02 -7.43
N TYR A 195 -12.43 -11.83 -6.88
CA TYR A 195 -12.05 -11.51 -5.50
C TYR A 195 -13.18 -11.79 -4.55
N ILE A 196 -13.01 -12.79 -3.68
CA ILE A 196 -13.95 -13.14 -2.61
C ILE A 196 -13.32 -12.73 -1.29
N LEU A 197 -13.79 -11.62 -0.72
CA LEU A 197 -13.26 -11.07 0.53
C LEU A 197 -13.97 -11.60 1.78
N SER A 198 -14.97 -12.47 1.62
CA SER A 198 -15.67 -13.07 2.77
C SER A 198 -14.69 -13.87 3.61
N PRO A 199 -14.64 -13.64 4.94
CA PRO A 199 -13.87 -14.50 5.84
C PRO A 199 -14.48 -15.90 5.99
N ASP A 200 -15.77 -16.08 5.65
CA ASP A 200 -16.45 -17.36 5.65
C ASP A 200 -16.50 -17.92 4.22
N PRO A 201 -15.76 -19.00 3.91
CA PRO A 201 -15.73 -19.60 2.57
C PRO A 201 -17.04 -20.31 2.17
N GLN A 202 -18.05 -20.32 3.06
CA GLN A 202 -19.36 -20.94 2.79
C GLN A 202 -20.46 -19.92 2.42
N GLN A 203 -20.13 -18.65 2.28
CA GLN A 203 -21.04 -17.60 1.80
C GLN A 203 -20.77 -17.22 0.35
#